data_1523da5d6f83bf52c5c81d0fb5349e67
#
_entry.id   1523da5d6f83bf52c5c81d0fb5349e67
#
_cell.length_a   1.000
_cell.length_b   1.000
_cell.length_c   1.000
_cell.angle_alpha   90.00
_cell.angle_beta   90.00
_cell.angle_gamma   90.00
#
_symmetry.space_group_name_H-M   'P 1'
#
loop_
_entity.id
_entity.type
_entity.pdbx_description
1 polymer ?
#
loop_
_entity_poly.entity_id
_entity_poly.type
_entity_poly.pdbx_seq_one_letter_code
_entity_poly.pdbx_strand_id
1 'polypeptide(L)'
;MMLLHIASTFLLFFMKPISRRSECPIGYTLDVLGDKWTLLIMRDLLLYGKDSFSAFLCSDEKIATNILTDRLNVLLQEGFVTKHTSPENKSKFLYRPTEKGIELLPVLCEITLWAEKYNPAGAPKAVTEPLRKNRAKALRDLRKKVEERFRS
;
A
#
# COMPACT_ATOMS: atom_id res chain seq x y z
N MET A 1 -26.09 15.19 3.67
CA MET A 1 -25.43 14.14 2.88
C MET A 1 -24.72 14.66 1.62
N MET A 2 -25.15 15.76 1.03
CA MET A 2 -24.54 16.35 -0.18
C MET A 2 -23.22 17.11 0.04
N LEU A 3 -22.99 17.65 1.23
CA LEU A 3 -21.77 18.44 1.56
C LEU A 3 -20.50 17.61 1.75
N LEU A 4 -20.60 16.34 2.17
CA LEU A 4 -19.45 15.44 2.36
C LEU A 4 -18.89 14.92 1.03
N HIS A 5 -19.71 14.78 -0.01
CA HIS A 5 -19.27 14.38 -1.35
C HIS A 5 -18.52 15.50 -2.06
N ILE A 6 -18.92 16.75 -1.83
CA ILE A 6 -18.29 17.94 -2.43
C ILE A 6 -16.89 18.18 -1.85
N ALA A 7 -16.69 17.96 -0.54
CA ALA A 7 -15.37 18.11 0.09
C ALA A 7 -14.34 17.08 -0.41
N SER A 8 -14.77 15.83 -0.64
CA SER A 8 -13.89 14.77 -1.19
C SER A 8 -13.51 15.06 -2.65
N THR A 9 -14.45 15.56 -3.45
CA THR A 9 -14.22 15.93 -4.86
C THR A 9 -13.36 17.19 -4.98
N PHE A 10 -13.50 18.14 -4.05
CA PHE A 10 -12.74 19.39 -4.05
C PHE A 10 -11.28 19.18 -3.65
N LEU A 11 -10.99 18.22 -2.75
CA LEU A 11 -9.63 17.88 -2.35
C LEU A 11 -8.84 17.19 -3.49
N LEU A 12 -9.52 16.40 -4.31
CA LEU A 12 -8.93 15.77 -5.51
C LEU A 12 -8.55 16.77 -6.60
N PHE A 13 -9.21 17.94 -6.64
CA PHE A 13 -8.96 18.97 -7.65
C PHE A 13 -7.66 19.76 -7.41
N PHE A 14 -7.12 19.77 -6.18
CA PHE A 14 -5.89 20.48 -5.83
C PHE A 14 -4.62 19.60 -5.84
N MET A 15 -4.76 18.28 -6.02
CA MET A 15 -3.59 17.41 -6.08
C MET A 15 -2.99 17.44 -7.49
N LYS A 16 -1.73 17.87 -7.57
CA LYS A 16 -0.97 17.90 -8.83
C LYS A 16 -0.86 16.47 -9.38
N PRO A 17 -1.32 16.21 -10.62
CA PRO A 17 -1.17 14.88 -11.20
C PRO A 17 0.30 14.49 -11.28
N ILE A 18 0.59 13.20 -11.07
CA ILE A 18 1.96 12.70 -11.21
C ILE A 18 2.40 12.89 -12.66
N SER A 19 3.48 13.63 -12.84
CA SER A 19 4.07 13.84 -14.15
C SER A 19 4.81 12.58 -14.60
N ARG A 20 4.39 12.01 -15.70
CA ARG A 20 5.09 10.88 -16.34
C ARG A 20 6.33 11.37 -17.06
N ARG A 21 7.49 10.80 -16.71
CA ARG A 21 8.78 11.16 -17.32
C ARG A 21 9.04 10.43 -18.62
N SER A 22 8.44 9.24 -18.82
CA SER A 22 8.59 8.44 -20.03
C SER A 22 7.47 7.39 -20.15
N GLU A 23 7.39 6.71 -21.29
CA GLU A 23 6.49 5.56 -21.52
C GLU A 23 7.06 4.25 -20.95
N CYS A 24 8.25 4.26 -20.34
CA CYS A 24 8.89 3.09 -19.76
C CYS A 24 8.07 2.60 -18.55
N PRO A 25 7.69 1.30 -18.48
CA PRO A 25 6.95 0.75 -17.33
C PRO A 25 7.69 0.90 -15.99
N ILE A 26 9.03 0.78 -16.00
CA ILE A 26 9.85 1.02 -14.82
C ILE A 26 9.80 2.50 -14.43
N GLY A 27 9.88 3.40 -15.42
CA GLY A 27 9.76 4.86 -15.22
C GLY A 27 8.41 5.22 -14.58
N TYR A 28 7.32 4.70 -15.12
CA TYR A 28 5.99 4.85 -14.53
C TYR A 28 5.94 4.38 -13.07
N THR A 29 6.48 3.19 -12.80
CA THR A 29 6.51 2.63 -11.44
C THR A 29 7.27 3.54 -10.49
N LEU A 30 8.42 4.06 -10.91
CA LEU A 30 9.22 4.98 -10.10
C LEU A 30 8.55 6.35 -9.91
N ASP A 31 7.77 6.82 -10.86
CA ASP A 31 7.02 8.08 -10.71
C ASP A 31 5.94 7.97 -9.62
N VAL A 32 5.34 6.79 -9.43
CA VAL A 32 4.29 6.55 -8.43
C VAL A 32 4.84 5.97 -7.12
N LEU A 33 5.73 5.00 -7.21
CA LEU A 33 6.18 4.16 -6.08
C LEU A 33 7.67 4.39 -5.73
N GLY A 34 8.37 5.28 -6.45
CA GLY A 34 9.83 5.40 -6.37
C GLY A 34 10.36 6.17 -5.15
N ASP A 35 9.50 6.70 -4.31
CA ASP A 35 9.90 7.26 -3.02
C ASP A 35 10.11 6.15 -1.96
N LYS A 36 10.80 6.47 -0.89
CA LYS A 36 11.15 5.49 0.14
C LYS A 36 9.98 5.03 1.03
N TRP A 37 8.80 5.66 0.93
CA TRP A 37 7.69 5.43 1.87
C TRP A 37 6.51 4.68 1.26
N THR A 38 6.20 4.92 -0.01
CA THR A 38 4.98 4.39 -0.64
C THR A 38 4.94 2.86 -0.64
N LEU A 39 6.04 2.18 -1.00
CA LEU A 39 6.11 0.72 -0.93
C LEU A 39 6.07 0.18 0.50
N LEU A 40 6.58 0.92 1.49
CA LEU A 40 6.50 0.52 2.91
C LEU A 40 5.05 0.59 3.42
N ILE A 41 4.29 1.61 3.02
CA ILE A 41 2.85 1.71 3.34
C ILE A 41 2.08 0.55 2.69
N MET A 42 2.34 0.24 1.43
CA MET A 42 1.70 -0.89 0.75
C MET A 42 2.10 -2.24 1.35
N ARG A 43 3.35 -2.42 1.77
CA ARG A 43 3.80 -3.59 2.56
C ARG A 43 2.98 -3.73 3.84
N ASP A 44 2.87 -2.67 4.60
CA ASP A 44 2.15 -2.65 5.87
C ASP A 44 0.68 -2.99 5.70
N LEU A 45 0.04 -2.45 4.68
CA LEU A 45 -1.35 -2.73 4.34
C LEU A 45 -1.54 -4.20 3.89
N LEU A 46 -0.75 -4.66 2.93
CA LEU A 46 -0.96 -5.95 2.27
C LEU A 46 -0.42 -7.12 3.09
N LEU A 47 0.79 -7.01 3.64
CA LEU A 47 1.44 -8.11 4.35
C LEU A 47 1.13 -8.11 5.85
N TYR A 48 1.07 -6.94 6.48
CA TYR A 48 0.89 -6.84 7.93
C TYR A 48 -0.53 -6.42 8.36
N GLY A 49 -1.40 -6.05 7.40
CA GLY A 49 -2.79 -5.73 7.67
C GLY A 49 -3.01 -4.44 8.45
N LYS A 50 -2.05 -3.52 8.41
CA LYS A 50 -2.22 -2.18 8.95
C LYS A 50 -3.11 -1.38 7.99
N ASP A 51 -4.23 -0.89 8.46
CA ASP A 51 -5.25 -0.26 7.63
C ASP A 51 -5.67 1.14 8.09
N SER A 52 -5.04 1.66 9.14
CA SER A 52 -5.36 2.98 9.67
C SER A 52 -4.13 3.87 9.78
N PHE A 53 -4.36 5.19 9.77
CA PHE A 53 -3.31 6.19 9.87
C PHE A 53 -2.39 5.94 11.09
N SER A 54 -2.99 5.71 12.26
CA SER A 54 -2.25 5.41 13.49
C SER A 54 -1.46 4.10 13.40
N ALA A 55 -2.00 3.08 12.73
CA ALA A 55 -1.30 1.81 12.54
C ALA A 55 -0.06 1.96 11.64
N PHE A 56 -0.15 2.76 10.58
CA PHE A 56 1.01 3.06 9.73
C PHE A 56 2.10 3.83 10.48
N LEU A 57 1.73 4.77 11.37
CA LEU A 57 2.70 5.52 12.19
C LEU A 57 3.49 4.62 13.16
N CYS A 58 2.93 3.45 13.54
CA CYS A 58 3.60 2.48 14.41
C CYS A 58 4.60 1.56 13.67
N SER A 59 4.95 1.87 12.43
CA SER A 59 5.94 1.10 11.67
C SER A 59 7.37 1.45 12.14
N ASP A 60 8.25 0.45 12.10
CA ASP A 60 9.63 0.57 12.61
C ASP A 60 10.43 1.70 11.93
N GLU A 61 10.10 2.00 10.68
CA GLU A 61 10.73 3.05 9.88
C GLU A 61 10.34 4.47 10.33
N LYS A 62 9.33 4.64 11.21
CA LYS A 62 8.93 5.90 11.85
C LYS A 62 8.66 7.02 10.83
N ILE A 63 7.73 6.78 9.93
CA ILE A 63 7.30 7.79 8.96
C ILE A 63 6.71 9.02 9.66
N ALA A 64 7.08 10.23 9.22
CA ALA A 64 6.50 11.46 9.73
C ALA A 64 5.05 11.62 9.25
N THR A 65 4.20 12.24 10.09
CA THR A 65 2.75 12.39 9.84
C THR A 65 2.43 13.11 8.54
N ASN A 66 3.17 14.18 8.21
CA ASN A 66 3.00 14.93 6.98
C ASN A 66 3.36 14.10 5.74
N ILE A 67 4.42 13.31 5.81
CA ILE A 67 4.82 12.41 4.74
C ILE A 67 3.80 11.29 4.55
N LEU A 68 3.33 10.67 5.65
CA LEU A 68 2.30 9.65 5.57
C LEU A 68 1.01 10.18 4.93
N THR A 69 0.57 11.38 5.33
CA THR A 69 -0.60 12.03 4.74
C THR A 69 -0.42 12.22 3.23
N ASP A 70 0.73 12.74 2.83
CA ASP A 70 1.04 12.98 1.42
C ASP A 70 1.06 11.67 0.61
N ARG A 71 1.72 10.63 1.11
CA ARG A 71 1.79 9.33 0.43
C ARG A 71 0.45 8.61 0.36
N LEU A 72 -0.37 8.65 1.41
CA LEU A 72 -1.73 8.11 1.38
C LEU A 72 -2.62 8.83 0.37
N ASN A 73 -2.47 10.15 0.23
CA ASN A 73 -3.18 10.92 -0.78
C ASN A 73 -2.76 10.51 -2.21
N VAL A 74 -1.48 10.30 -2.46
CA VAL A 74 -0.98 9.78 -3.74
C VAL A 74 -1.57 8.39 -4.02
N LEU A 75 -1.55 7.48 -3.05
CA LEU A 75 -2.12 6.13 -3.20
C LEU A 75 -3.63 6.14 -3.48
N LEU A 76 -4.38 7.08 -2.88
CA LEU A 76 -5.80 7.31 -3.16
C LEU A 76 -6.00 7.83 -4.58
N GLN A 77 -5.25 8.86 -4.98
CA GLN A 77 -5.34 9.48 -6.30
C GLN A 77 -5.01 8.49 -7.42
N GLU A 78 -3.97 7.69 -7.24
CA GLU A 78 -3.53 6.69 -8.20
C GLU A 78 -4.34 5.38 -8.16
N GLY A 79 -5.35 5.30 -7.29
CA GLY A 79 -6.28 4.18 -7.22
C GLY A 79 -5.69 2.88 -6.67
N PHE A 80 -4.65 2.95 -5.83
CA PHE A 80 -4.11 1.78 -5.12
C PHE A 80 -4.90 1.43 -3.87
N VAL A 81 -5.52 2.43 -3.24
CA VAL A 81 -6.32 2.26 -2.03
C VAL A 81 -7.61 3.07 -2.12
N THR A 82 -8.57 2.68 -1.30
CA THR A 82 -9.79 3.46 -0.99
C THR A 82 -9.79 3.84 0.47
N LYS A 83 -10.49 4.93 0.82
CA LYS A 83 -10.61 5.45 2.18
C LYS A 83 -12.03 5.29 2.67
N HIS A 84 -12.19 4.72 3.85
CA HIS A 84 -13.49 4.45 4.47
C HIS A 84 -13.52 5.01 5.88
N THR A 85 -14.69 5.44 6.35
CA THR A 85 -14.90 5.77 7.76
C THR A 85 -15.02 4.48 8.57
N SER A 86 -14.35 4.40 9.72
CA SER A 86 -14.48 3.25 10.61
C SER A 86 -15.92 3.13 11.13
N PRO A 87 -16.53 1.93 11.10
CA PRO A 87 -17.85 1.69 11.68
C PRO A 87 -17.91 1.97 13.19
N GLU A 88 -16.79 1.69 13.89
CA GLU A 88 -16.70 1.81 15.35
C GLU A 88 -16.37 3.24 15.79
N ASN A 89 -15.67 4.01 14.97
CA ASN A 89 -15.27 5.38 15.29
C ASN A 89 -15.28 6.26 14.05
N LYS A 90 -16.29 7.13 13.93
CA LYS A 90 -16.48 8.01 12.79
C LYS A 90 -15.36 9.03 12.56
N SER A 91 -14.51 9.27 13.56
CA SER A 91 -13.34 10.13 13.43
C SER A 91 -12.10 9.39 12.90
N LYS A 92 -12.18 8.06 12.78
CA LYS A 92 -11.09 7.20 12.29
C LYS A 92 -11.35 6.79 10.84
N PHE A 93 -10.34 6.94 10.00
CA PHE A 93 -10.36 6.44 8.63
C PHE A 93 -9.59 5.14 8.51
N LEU A 94 -10.12 4.25 7.67
CA LEU A 94 -9.52 2.97 7.29
C LEU A 94 -9.19 3.01 5.80
N TYR A 95 -8.08 2.39 5.43
CA TYR A 95 -7.62 2.27 4.05
C TYR A 95 -7.72 0.82 3.60
N ARG A 96 -8.27 0.58 2.42
CA ARG A 96 -8.41 -0.75 1.85
C ARG A 96 -7.72 -0.79 0.49
N PRO A 97 -6.99 -1.87 0.16
CA PRO A 97 -6.40 -2.00 -1.15
C PRO A 97 -7.48 -2.20 -2.21
N THR A 98 -7.30 -1.59 -3.35
CA THR A 98 -8.06 -1.90 -4.58
C THR A 98 -7.45 -3.13 -5.26
N GLU A 99 -8.06 -3.61 -6.34
CA GLU A 99 -7.46 -4.64 -7.19
C GLU A 99 -6.06 -4.24 -7.65
N LYS A 100 -5.89 -3.00 -8.15
CA LYS A 100 -4.58 -2.45 -8.52
C LYS A 100 -3.57 -2.48 -7.35
N GLY A 101 -4.03 -2.20 -6.13
CA GLY A 101 -3.19 -2.28 -4.93
C GLY A 101 -2.79 -3.72 -4.61
N ILE A 102 -3.72 -4.68 -4.69
CA ILE A 102 -3.47 -6.10 -4.43
C ILE A 102 -2.48 -6.68 -5.46
N GLU A 103 -2.52 -6.22 -6.70
CA GLU A 103 -1.59 -6.64 -7.76
C GLU A 103 -0.13 -6.23 -7.50
N LEU A 104 0.16 -5.40 -6.50
CA LEU A 104 1.52 -5.15 -6.02
C LEU A 104 2.10 -6.29 -5.17
N LEU A 105 1.31 -7.26 -4.71
CA LEU A 105 1.81 -8.37 -3.90
C LEU A 105 3.00 -9.10 -4.55
N PRO A 106 2.94 -9.52 -5.83
CA PRO A 106 4.08 -10.16 -6.48
C PRO A 106 5.32 -9.27 -6.51
N VAL A 107 5.15 -7.96 -6.74
CA VAL A 107 6.26 -6.99 -6.77
C VAL A 107 6.94 -6.90 -5.40
N LEU A 108 6.17 -6.73 -4.34
CA LEU A 108 6.67 -6.69 -2.96
C LEU A 108 7.40 -8.00 -2.59
N CYS A 109 6.84 -9.14 -2.99
CA CYS A 109 7.44 -10.45 -2.77
C CYS A 109 8.79 -10.58 -3.48
N GLU A 110 8.90 -10.11 -4.73
CA GLU A 110 10.16 -10.15 -5.48
C GLU A 110 11.23 -9.24 -4.87
N ILE A 111 10.85 -8.02 -4.49
CA ILE A 111 11.75 -7.10 -3.79
C ILE A 111 12.25 -7.77 -2.50
N THR A 112 11.37 -8.40 -1.74
CA THR A 112 11.71 -9.08 -0.48
C THR A 112 12.68 -10.23 -0.71
N LEU A 113 12.40 -11.10 -1.70
CA LEU A 113 13.27 -12.23 -2.04
C LEU A 113 14.65 -11.78 -2.55
N TRP A 114 14.69 -10.71 -3.35
CA TRP A 114 15.95 -10.14 -3.82
C TRP A 114 16.75 -9.53 -2.67
N ALA A 115 16.10 -8.73 -1.83
CA ALA A 115 16.75 -8.03 -0.73
C ALA A 115 17.26 -8.99 0.35
N GLU A 116 16.58 -10.12 0.61
CA GLU A 116 17.00 -11.12 1.60
C GLU A 116 18.40 -11.70 1.31
N LYS A 117 18.82 -11.74 0.04
CA LYS A 117 20.16 -12.21 -0.34
C LYS A 117 21.26 -11.29 0.20
N TYR A 118 20.97 -10.00 0.36
CA TYR A 118 21.94 -8.98 0.74
C TYR A 118 21.70 -8.43 2.14
N ASN A 119 20.50 -8.60 2.68
CA ASN A 119 20.11 -8.21 4.04
C ASN A 119 19.28 -9.32 4.70
N PRO A 120 19.90 -10.48 5.02
CA PRO A 120 19.19 -11.64 5.55
C PRO A 120 18.59 -11.42 6.95
N ALA A 121 19.17 -10.50 7.75
CA ALA A 121 18.71 -10.24 9.11
C ALA A 121 17.29 -9.63 9.17
N GLY A 122 16.87 -8.89 8.16
CA GLY A 122 15.56 -8.26 8.08
C GLY A 122 14.51 -9.10 7.34
N ALA A 123 14.83 -10.32 6.92
CA ALA A 123 13.95 -11.10 6.05
C ALA A 123 12.73 -11.64 6.81
N PRO A 124 11.49 -11.35 6.33
CA PRO A 124 10.29 -11.91 6.90
C PRO A 124 10.09 -13.36 6.46
N LYS A 125 10.72 -14.31 7.17
CA LYS A 125 10.72 -15.75 6.82
C LYS A 125 9.32 -16.31 6.60
N ALA A 126 8.33 -15.84 7.33
CA ALA A 126 6.93 -16.21 7.13
C ALA A 126 6.39 -15.91 5.72
N VAL A 127 7.00 -14.96 5.00
CA VAL A 127 6.70 -14.61 3.62
C VAL A 127 7.65 -15.31 2.65
N THR A 128 8.96 -15.28 2.93
CA THR A 128 9.98 -15.74 1.98
C THR A 128 10.08 -17.26 1.86
N GLU A 129 9.92 -18.01 2.95
CA GLU A 129 9.99 -19.49 2.92
C GLU A 129 8.86 -20.12 2.07
N PRO A 130 7.58 -19.74 2.21
CA PRO A 130 6.53 -20.26 1.33
C PRO A 130 6.76 -19.91 -0.15
N LEU A 131 7.25 -18.68 -0.43
CA LEU A 131 7.55 -18.25 -1.80
C LEU A 131 8.66 -19.08 -2.44
N ARG A 132 9.70 -19.44 -1.69
CA ARG A 132 10.78 -20.31 -2.16
C ARG A 132 10.32 -21.73 -2.41
N LYS A 133 9.43 -22.24 -1.55
CA LYS A 133 8.92 -23.61 -1.64
C LYS A 133 7.97 -23.79 -2.82
N ASN A 134 7.02 -22.90 -2.99
CA ASN A 134 6.04 -22.89 -4.09
C ASN A 134 5.49 -21.48 -4.30
N ARG A 135 6.14 -20.73 -5.19
CA ARG A 135 5.84 -19.34 -5.46
C ARG A 135 4.40 -19.09 -5.86
N ALA A 136 3.91 -19.87 -6.83
CA ALA A 136 2.56 -19.69 -7.35
C ALA A 136 1.49 -19.93 -6.27
N LYS A 137 1.68 -20.95 -5.44
CA LYS A 137 0.79 -21.23 -4.31
C LYS A 137 0.88 -20.13 -3.26
N ALA A 138 2.08 -19.71 -2.87
CA ALA A 138 2.28 -18.68 -1.85
C ALA A 138 1.65 -17.33 -2.25
N LEU A 139 1.79 -16.92 -3.50
CA LEU A 139 1.15 -15.69 -4.01
C LEU A 139 -0.38 -15.79 -3.99
N ARG A 140 -0.96 -16.93 -4.37
CA ARG A 140 -2.42 -17.14 -4.27
C ARG A 140 -2.90 -17.10 -2.81
N ASP A 141 -2.16 -17.74 -1.90
CA ASP A 141 -2.51 -17.77 -0.48
C ASP A 141 -2.42 -16.38 0.16
N LEU A 142 -1.39 -15.59 -0.18
CA LEU A 142 -1.25 -14.20 0.26
C LEU A 142 -2.39 -13.32 -0.26
N ARG A 143 -2.71 -13.42 -1.56
CA ARG A 143 -3.81 -12.69 -2.16
C ARG A 143 -5.13 -13.02 -1.46
N LYS A 144 -5.42 -14.30 -1.27
CA LYS A 144 -6.63 -14.76 -0.57
C LYS A 144 -6.73 -14.17 0.84
N LYS A 145 -5.63 -14.16 1.60
CA LYS A 145 -5.58 -13.55 2.95
C LYS A 145 -5.90 -12.06 2.92
N VAL A 146 -5.38 -11.32 1.94
CA VAL A 146 -5.67 -9.89 1.77
C VAL A 146 -7.14 -9.69 1.43
N GLU A 147 -7.66 -10.42 0.45
CA GLU A 147 -9.06 -10.33 0.03
C GLU A 147 -10.03 -10.68 1.19
N GLU A 148 -9.75 -11.72 1.96
CA GLU A 148 -10.55 -12.10 3.14
C GLU A 148 -10.52 -11.03 4.23
N ARG A 149 -9.36 -10.44 4.49
CA ARG A 149 -9.19 -9.37 5.50
C ARG A 149 -10.00 -8.12 5.17
N PHE A 150 -10.10 -7.76 3.91
CA PHE A 150 -10.76 -6.54 3.45
C PHE A 150 -12.14 -6.77 2.83
N ARG A 151 -12.64 -8.01 2.90
CA ARG A 151 -13.99 -8.39 2.47
C ARG A 151 -14.99 -7.94 3.54
N SER A 152 -15.54 -6.74 3.41
CA SER A 152 -16.68 -6.28 4.24
C SER A 152 -17.51 -5.27 3.49
#